data_d7a491acd12c3ca8527d67a365e8c383
#
_entry.id   d7a491acd12c3ca8527d67a365e8c383
#
_cell.length_a   1.000
_cell.length_b   1.000
_cell.length_c   1.000
_cell.angle_alpha   90.00
_cell.angle_beta   90.00
_cell.angle_gamma   90.00
#
_symmetry.space_group_name_H-M   'P 1'
#
loop_
_entity.id
_entity.type
_entity.pdbx_description
1 polymer ?
#
loop_
_entity_poly.entity_id
_entity_poly.type
_entity_poly.pdbx_seq_one_letter_code
_entity_poly.pdbx_strand_id
1 'polypeptide(L)'
;PYPVSRYSSLPIPMRKPYRIGIPQVDWPFNRRMAQTPFGLLHAHCPFSSGTLAKRIAQRQNIPLVATFHSKFRDDFERIIPNQSMVDYMIRRIVRFYEMADEVWIPQPAVEDTLREYGYKGPVEVVDNGSDFRVEESPEQFRLLARRRLGLRANEFTFLFVGQHIWEKNIAFLLNALSTLRDIPFRMFFIGTGYAEKEIKQLVEKLGLASRI
;
A
#
# COMPACT_ATOMS: atom_id res chain seq x y z
N PRO A 1 -2.71 20.78 1.83
CA PRO A 1 -3.34 19.74 2.62
C PRO A 1 -4.83 19.71 2.32
N TYR A 2 -5.39 18.51 2.07
CA TYR A 2 -6.83 18.33 1.85
C TYR A 2 -7.53 18.02 3.17
N PRO A 3 -8.83 18.32 3.31
CA PRO A 3 -9.58 17.96 4.50
C PRO A 3 -9.68 16.43 4.63
N VAL A 4 -9.37 15.92 5.81
CA VAL A 4 -9.47 14.48 6.12
C VAL A 4 -10.65 14.25 7.04
N SER A 5 -11.61 13.43 6.59
CA SER A 5 -12.73 12.99 7.40
C SER A 5 -12.56 11.53 7.78
N ARG A 6 -12.57 11.22 9.07
CA ARG A 6 -12.44 9.86 9.59
C ARG A 6 -13.77 9.35 10.13
N TYR A 7 -14.04 8.07 9.92
CA TYR A 7 -15.19 7.38 10.51
C TYR A 7 -14.73 6.35 11.55
N SER A 8 -15.66 5.91 12.36
CA SER A 8 -15.43 4.95 13.44
C SER A 8 -14.83 3.64 12.92
N SER A 9 -13.84 3.11 13.65
CA SER A 9 -13.14 1.88 13.28
C SER A 9 -12.69 1.11 14.50
N LEU A 10 -12.62 -0.23 14.39
CA LEU A 10 -12.11 -1.13 15.41
C LEU A 10 -10.71 -1.62 15.04
N PRO A 11 -9.78 -1.74 16.00
CA PRO A 11 -8.49 -2.32 15.76
C PRO A 11 -8.64 -3.81 15.43
N ILE A 12 -7.84 -4.32 14.47
CA ILE A 12 -7.77 -5.75 14.22
C ILE A 12 -6.82 -6.35 15.26
N PRO A 13 -7.29 -7.31 16.09
CA PRO A 13 -6.42 -7.99 17.04
C PRO A 13 -5.21 -8.60 16.32
N MET A 14 -4.04 -8.52 16.94
CA MET A 14 -2.76 -9.08 16.44
C MET A 14 -2.26 -8.52 15.10
N ARG A 15 -2.95 -7.53 14.47
CA ARG A 15 -2.56 -6.91 13.19
C ARG A 15 -2.44 -5.39 13.26
N LYS A 16 -1.78 -4.87 14.26
CA LYS A 16 -1.47 -3.43 14.30
C LYS A 16 -0.58 -3.03 13.11
N PRO A 17 -0.82 -1.88 12.46
CA PRO A 17 -1.77 -0.82 12.81
C PRO A 17 -3.16 -0.94 12.12
N TYR A 18 -3.49 -2.09 11.54
CA TYR A 18 -4.71 -2.26 10.75
C TYR A 18 -5.99 -2.15 11.58
N ARG A 19 -7.02 -1.56 10.95
CA ARG A 19 -8.33 -1.34 11.57
C ARG A 19 -9.45 -1.71 10.60
N ILE A 20 -10.55 -2.21 11.14
CA ILE A 20 -11.79 -2.43 10.38
C ILE A 20 -12.66 -1.20 10.54
N GLY A 21 -12.96 -0.54 9.45
CA GLY A 21 -13.87 0.60 9.43
C GLY A 21 -15.34 0.15 9.54
N ILE A 22 -16.11 0.85 10.36
CA ILE A 22 -17.53 0.61 10.58
C ILE A 22 -18.34 1.90 10.35
N PRO A 23 -18.31 2.48 9.14
CA PRO A 23 -18.99 3.73 8.85
C PRO A 23 -20.51 3.65 9.07
N GLN A 24 -21.10 2.46 9.07
CA GLN A 24 -22.53 2.25 9.22
C GLN A 24 -23.08 2.76 10.56
N VAL A 25 -22.27 2.72 11.61
CA VAL A 25 -22.66 3.14 12.97
C VAL A 25 -22.22 4.57 13.31
N ASP A 26 -21.50 5.23 12.42
CA ASP A 26 -21.02 6.60 12.62
C ASP A 26 -22.03 7.61 12.05
N TRP A 27 -23.04 7.89 12.84
CA TRP A 27 -24.13 8.78 12.41
C TRP A 27 -23.66 10.23 12.10
N PRO A 28 -22.79 10.88 12.90
CA PRO A 28 -22.29 12.22 12.59
C PRO A 28 -21.51 12.26 11.27
N PHE A 29 -20.67 11.23 11.03
CA PHE A 29 -19.94 11.10 9.77
C PHE A 29 -20.90 10.91 8.59
N ASN A 30 -21.85 9.99 8.69
CA ASN A 30 -22.81 9.72 7.63
C ASN A 30 -23.66 10.94 7.29
N ARG A 31 -24.10 11.70 8.29
CA ARG A 31 -24.84 12.95 8.10
C ARG A 31 -24.02 13.98 7.33
N ARG A 32 -22.75 14.18 7.72
CA ARG A 32 -21.84 15.09 7.01
C ARG A 32 -21.63 14.67 5.57
N MET A 33 -21.36 13.38 5.30
CA MET A 33 -21.18 12.88 3.94
C MET A 33 -22.45 13.03 3.08
N ALA A 34 -23.62 12.86 3.65
CA ALA A 34 -24.88 13.07 2.96
C ALA A 34 -25.13 14.54 2.57
N GLN A 35 -24.58 15.47 3.32
CA GLN A 35 -24.69 16.92 3.08
C GLN A 35 -23.55 17.50 2.23
N THR A 36 -22.47 16.75 2.05
CA THR A 36 -21.33 17.19 1.22
C THR A 36 -21.63 16.88 -0.23
N PRO A 37 -21.68 17.88 -1.14
CA PRO A 37 -21.83 17.62 -2.55
C PRO A 37 -20.49 17.11 -3.11
N PHE A 38 -20.52 15.94 -3.72
CA PHE A 38 -19.37 15.39 -4.42
C PHE A 38 -19.61 15.41 -5.94
N GLY A 39 -18.59 15.67 -6.74
CA GLY A 39 -18.66 15.55 -8.20
C GLY A 39 -18.25 14.16 -8.67
N LEU A 40 -17.43 13.46 -7.89
CA LEU A 40 -16.91 12.13 -8.16
C LEU A 40 -16.43 11.49 -6.87
N LEU A 41 -16.48 10.17 -6.77
CA LEU A 41 -15.84 9.42 -5.70
C LEU A 41 -14.77 8.48 -6.25
N HIS A 42 -13.64 8.43 -5.57
CA HIS A 42 -12.55 7.52 -5.91
C HIS A 42 -12.26 6.57 -4.75
N ALA A 43 -12.42 5.29 -4.96
CA ALA A 43 -12.21 4.25 -3.96
C ALA A 43 -10.91 3.49 -4.21
N HIS A 44 -10.00 3.49 -3.22
CA HIS A 44 -8.75 2.72 -3.26
C HIS A 44 -8.83 1.40 -2.48
N CYS A 45 -10.00 1.04 -1.96
CA CYS A 45 -10.18 -0.15 -1.13
C CYS A 45 -11.60 -0.71 -1.32
N PRO A 46 -11.76 -2.00 -1.66
CA PRO A 46 -13.08 -2.60 -1.95
C PRO A 46 -13.88 -2.98 -0.70
N PHE A 47 -13.36 -2.70 0.50
CA PHE A 47 -14.01 -3.09 1.76
C PHE A 47 -14.99 -2.02 2.28
N SER A 48 -14.92 -1.69 3.56
CA SER A 48 -15.87 -0.76 4.19
C SER A 48 -15.87 0.63 3.57
N SER A 49 -14.69 1.17 3.22
CA SER A 49 -14.57 2.48 2.55
C SER A 49 -15.11 2.46 1.12
N GLY A 50 -14.79 1.42 0.34
CA GLY A 50 -15.34 1.28 -1.01
C GLY A 50 -16.86 1.06 -1.01
N THR A 51 -17.37 0.24 -0.09
CA THR A 51 -18.82 0.07 0.09
C THR A 51 -19.51 1.38 0.47
N LEU A 52 -18.86 2.20 1.30
CA LEU A 52 -19.35 3.53 1.65
C LEU A 52 -19.35 4.46 0.45
N ALA A 53 -18.23 4.54 -0.29
CA ALA A 53 -18.10 5.35 -1.50
C ALA A 53 -19.18 4.99 -2.52
N LYS A 54 -19.37 3.70 -2.81
CA LYS A 54 -20.44 3.23 -3.68
C LYS A 54 -21.84 3.72 -3.22
N ARG A 55 -22.14 3.59 -1.92
CA ARG A 55 -23.43 4.02 -1.38
C ARG A 55 -23.67 5.52 -1.56
N ILE A 56 -22.63 6.33 -1.37
CA ILE A 56 -22.71 7.79 -1.55
C ILE A 56 -22.85 8.10 -3.04
N ALA A 57 -22.05 7.49 -3.91
CA ALA A 57 -22.13 7.68 -5.36
C ALA A 57 -23.55 7.40 -5.89
N GLN A 58 -24.11 6.25 -5.51
CA GLN A 58 -25.48 5.90 -5.89
C GLN A 58 -26.55 6.89 -5.38
N ARG A 59 -26.40 7.38 -4.14
CA ARG A 59 -27.36 8.33 -3.56
C ARG A 59 -27.30 9.72 -4.19
N GLN A 60 -26.13 10.15 -4.61
CA GLN A 60 -25.92 11.46 -5.23
C GLN A 60 -25.92 11.40 -6.76
N ASN A 61 -26.07 10.20 -7.34
CA ASN A 61 -26.03 9.97 -8.78
C ASN A 61 -24.77 10.55 -9.44
N ILE A 62 -23.61 10.20 -8.88
CA ILE A 62 -22.29 10.65 -9.32
C ILE A 62 -21.38 9.47 -9.64
N PRO A 63 -20.34 9.65 -10.49
CA PRO A 63 -19.42 8.58 -10.86
C PRO A 63 -18.62 8.03 -9.67
N LEU A 64 -18.37 6.72 -9.72
CA LEU A 64 -17.45 5.99 -8.84
C LEU A 64 -16.29 5.44 -9.64
N VAL A 65 -15.08 5.92 -9.35
CA VAL A 65 -13.84 5.32 -9.83
C VAL A 65 -13.29 4.39 -8.74
N ALA A 66 -12.75 3.24 -9.12
CA ALA A 66 -12.12 2.31 -8.18
C ALA A 66 -10.74 1.89 -8.67
N THR A 67 -9.69 2.05 -7.84
CA THR A 67 -8.36 1.56 -8.17
C THR A 67 -8.06 0.23 -7.49
N PHE A 68 -7.60 -0.74 -8.28
CA PHE A 68 -7.17 -2.04 -7.79
C PHE A 68 -5.66 -2.02 -7.52
N HIS A 69 -5.26 -2.16 -6.25
CA HIS A 69 -3.86 -2.01 -5.81
C HIS A 69 -3.21 -3.30 -5.27
N SER A 70 -3.98 -4.32 -4.91
CA SER A 70 -3.50 -5.37 -3.99
C SER A 70 -3.81 -6.78 -4.45
N LYS A 71 -2.88 -7.70 -4.19
CA LYS A 71 -3.08 -9.16 -4.31
C LYS A 71 -3.84 -9.70 -3.09
N PHE A 72 -5.13 -9.46 -3.05
CA PHE A 72 -5.99 -9.82 -1.92
C PHE A 72 -6.02 -11.33 -1.62
N ARG A 73 -5.89 -12.19 -2.63
CA ARG A 73 -5.91 -13.64 -2.46
C ARG A 73 -4.81 -14.11 -1.52
N ASP A 74 -3.58 -13.68 -1.77
CA ASP A 74 -2.41 -14.05 -0.96
C ASP A 74 -2.60 -13.64 0.51
N ASP A 75 -3.20 -12.46 0.74
CA ASP A 75 -3.49 -11.97 2.09
C ASP A 75 -4.57 -12.78 2.79
N PHE A 76 -5.60 -13.20 2.06
CA PHE A 76 -6.68 -14.01 2.64
C PHE A 76 -6.23 -15.43 2.93
N GLU A 77 -5.51 -16.09 2.03
CA GLU A 77 -5.02 -17.46 2.19
C GLU A 77 -4.09 -17.63 3.40
N ARG A 78 -3.37 -16.59 3.78
CA ARG A 78 -2.55 -16.61 5.01
C ARG A 78 -3.36 -16.64 6.30
N ILE A 79 -4.62 -16.19 6.27
CA ILE A 79 -5.43 -16.00 7.47
C ILE A 79 -6.58 -16.99 7.50
N ILE A 80 -7.10 -17.32 6.34
CA ILE A 80 -8.30 -18.11 6.16
C ILE A 80 -7.90 -19.47 5.58
N PRO A 81 -7.94 -20.53 6.36
CA PRO A 81 -7.56 -21.87 5.88
C PRO A 81 -8.59 -22.49 4.92
N ASN A 82 -9.79 -21.90 4.83
CA ASN A 82 -10.87 -22.41 3.99
C ASN A 82 -10.89 -21.73 2.64
N GLN A 83 -10.52 -22.44 1.57
CA GLN A 83 -10.46 -21.94 0.21
C GLN A 83 -11.81 -21.43 -0.32
N SER A 84 -12.91 -22.09 0.01
CA SER A 84 -14.25 -21.65 -0.41
C SER A 84 -14.59 -20.28 0.17
N MET A 85 -14.13 -19.98 1.38
CA MET A 85 -14.29 -18.65 1.99
C MET A 85 -13.40 -17.61 1.30
N VAL A 86 -12.16 -17.95 0.97
CA VAL A 86 -11.26 -17.08 0.19
C VAL A 86 -11.92 -16.74 -1.16
N ASP A 87 -12.38 -17.74 -1.89
CA ASP A 87 -13.04 -17.55 -3.18
C ASP A 87 -14.32 -16.72 -3.07
N TYR A 88 -15.08 -16.90 -2.00
CA TYR A 88 -16.24 -16.05 -1.71
C TYR A 88 -15.83 -14.58 -1.52
N MET A 89 -14.75 -14.31 -0.78
CA MET A 89 -14.27 -12.96 -0.56
C MET A 89 -13.72 -12.34 -1.84
N ILE A 90 -12.99 -13.10 -2.66
CA ILE A 90 -12.51 -12.65 -3.98
C ILE A 90 -13.70 -12.29 -4.89
N ARG A 91 -14.73 -13.15 -4.96
CA ARG A 91 -15.95 -12.83 -5.73
C ARG A 91 -16.64 -11.54 -5.25
N ARG A 92 -16.62 -11.27 -3.93
CA ARG A 92 -17.17 -10.01 -3.40
C ARG A 92 -16.35 -8.79 -3.82
N ILE A 93 -15.02 -8.93 -3.87
CA ILE A 93 -14.12 -7.90 -4.39
C ILE A 93 -14.40 -7.64 -5.86
N VAL A 94 -14.46 -8.67 -6.67
CA VAL A 94 -14.79 -8.52 -8.11
C VAL A 94 -16.12 -7.80 -8.31
N ARG A 95 -17.17 -8.20 -7.59
CA ARG A 95 -18.46 -7.51 -7.65
C ARG A 95 -18.40 -6.04 -7.26
N PHE A 96 -17.49 -5.65 -6.38
CA PHE A 96 -17.29 -4.24 -6.07
C PHE A 96 -16.73 -3.49 -7.28
N TYR A 97 -15.73 -4.03 -7.98
CA TYR A 97 -15.16 -3.42 -9.17
C TYR A 97 -16.12 -3.42 -10.35
N GLU A 98 -16.94 -4.47 -10.51
CA GLU A 98 -18.01 -4.52 -11.52
C GLU A 98 -19.09 -3.43 -11.35
N MET A 99 -19.17 -2.82 -10.18
CA MET A 99 -20.14 -1.75 -9.88
C MET A 99 -19.55 -0.35 -9.94
N ALA A 100 -18.25 -0.22 -10.20
CA ALA A 100 -17.61 1.07 -10.46
C ALA A 100 -17.84 1.47 -11.93
N ASP A 101 -17.94 2.76 -12.16
CA ASP A 101 -18.07 3.31 -13.53
C ASP A 101 -16.74 3.19 -14.28
N GLU A 102 -15.61 3.33 -13.54
CA GLU A 102 -14.26 3.10 -14.05
C GLU A 102 -13.42 2.29 -13.05
N VAL A 103 -12.60 1.39 -13.60
CA VAL A 103 -11.63 0.60 -12.83
C VAL A 103 -10.22 0.93 -13.29
N TRP A 104 -9.43 1.46 -12.36
CA TRP A 104 -8.05 1.82 -12.62
C TRP A 104 -7.09 0.79 -12.02
N ILE A 105 -5.97 0.59 -12.72
CA ILE A 105 -4.83 -0.22 -12.26
C ILE A 105 -3.55 0.61 -12.35
N PRO A 106 -2.62 0.49 -11.38
CA PRO A 106 -1.42 1.34 -11.32
C PRO A 106 -0.34 0.98 -12.35
N GLN A 107 -0.45 -0.18 -12.99
CA GLN A 107 0.48 -0.66 -14.03
C GLN A 107 -0.12 -1.85 -14.79
N PRO A 108 0.26 -2.09 -16.05
CA PRO A 108 -0.33 -3.16 -16.87
C PRO A 108 -0.28 -4.56 -16.24
N ALA A 109 0.83 -4.92 -15.58
CA ALA A 109 1.00 -6.24 -14.94
C ALA A 109 -0.03 -6.56 -13.84
N VAL A 110 -0.76 -5.56 -13.34
CA VAL A 110 -1.82 -5.75 -12.34
C VAL A 110 -3.11 -6.28 -12.98
N GLU A 111 -3.29 -6.07 -14.28
CA GLU A 111 -4.46 -6.56 -15.00
C GLU A 111 -4.59 -8.09 -14.91
N ASP A 112 -3.49 -8.83 -15.09
CA ASP A 112 -3.49 -10.29 -15.02
C ASP A 112 -4.08 -10.79 -13.69
N THR A 113 -3.67 -10.18 -12.58
CA THR A 113 -4.20 -10.53 -11.25
C THR A 113 -5.71 -10.28 -11.15
N LEU A 114 -6.18 -9.17 -11.71
CA LEU A 114 -7.61 -8.83 -11.68
C LEU A 114 -8.43 -9.79 -12.58
N ARG A 115 -7.86 -10.19 -13.72
CA ARG A 115 -8.46 -11.21 -14.61
C ARG A 115 -8.52 -12.59 -13.96
N GLU A 116 -7.45 -13.01 -13.28
CA GLU A 116 -7.40 -14.25 -12.47
C GLU A 116 -8.49 -14.26 -11.38
N TYR A 117 -8.83 -13.11 -10.82
CA TYR A 117 -9.94 -13.00 -9.85
C TYR A 117 -11.31 -13.13 -10.50
N GLY A 118 -11.38 -13.04 -11.84
CA GLY A 118 -12.62 -13.21 -12.64
C GLY A 118 -13.25 -11.90 -13.09
N TYR A 119 -12.61 -10.75 -12.91
CA TYR A 119 -13.10 -9.47 -13.44
C TYR A 119 -12.99 -9.45 -14.95
N LYS A 120 -14.08 -9.07 -15.64
CA LYS A 120 -14.18 -9.06 -17.12
C LYS A 120 -14.39 -7.66 -17.71
N GLY A 121 -14.59 -6.66 -16.87
CA GLY A 121 -14.82 -5.29 -17.31
C GLY A 121 -13.56 -4.62 -17.88
N PRO A 122 -13.69 -3.43 -18.44
CA PRO A 122 -12.56 -2.62 -18.91
C PRO A 122 -11.72 -2.15 -17.71
N VAL A 123 -10.43 -1.92 -17.97
CA VAL A 123 -9.51 -1.32 -17.01
C VAL A 123 -8.72 -0.19 -17.69
N GLU A 124 -8.41 0.84 -16.93
CA GLU A 124 -7.55 1.94 -17.35
C GLU A 124 -6.23 1.89 -16.57
N VAL A 125 -5.11 2.03 -17.26
CA VAL A 125 -3.80 2.12 -16.60
C VAL A 125 -3.55 3.57 -16.19
N VAL A 126 -3.58 3.81 -14.88
CA VAL A 126 -3.36 5.12 -14.29
C VAL A 126 -2.26 5.01 -13.23
N ASP A 127 -1.09 5.54 -13.54
CA ASP A 127 0.06 5.49 -12.64
C ASP A 127 -0.24 6.15 -11.28
N ASN A 128 0.36 5.60 -10.23
CA ASN A 128 0.28 6.23 -8.93
C ASN A 128 0.98 7.59 -8.95
N GLY A 129 0.31 8.61 -8.44
CA GLY A 129 0.90 9.94 -8.28
C GLY A 129 2.03 9.96 -7.26
N SER A 130 2.91 10.94 -7.39
CA SER A 130 4.00 11.21 -6.45
C SER A 130 4.03 12.70 -6.12
N ASP A 131 4.19 12.99 -4.83
CA ASP A 131 4.41 14.36 -4.34
C ASP A 131 5.89 14.77 -4.45
N PHE A 132 6.77 13.86 -4.86
CA PHE A 132 8.17 14.17 -5.09
C PHE A 132 8.32 15.06 -6.31
N ARG A 133 8.84 16.27 -6.09
CA ARG A 133 9.26 17.16 -7.18
C ARG A 133 10.69 16.85 -7.54
N VAL A 134 10.96 16.76 -8.83
CA VAL A 134 12.33 16.76 -9.32
C VAL A 134 12.86 18.18 -9.12
N GLU A 135 13.82 18.33 -8.24
CA GLU A 135 14.44 19.61 -7.96
C GLU A 135 15.31 20.05 -9.15
N GLU A 136 15.43 21.36 -9.35
CA GLU A 136 16.18 21.95 -10.47
C GLU A 136 17.67 21.57 -10.46
N SER A 137 18.22 21.16 -9.31
CA SER A 137 19.62 20.75 -9.14
C SER A 137 19.74 19.42 -8.38
N PRO A 138 19.42 18.27 -9.00
CA PRO A 138 19.51 16.97 -8.34
C PRO A 138 20.89 16.66 -7.74
N GLU A 139 21.96 17.13 -8.38
CA GLU A 139 23.34 16.95 -7.92
C GLU A 139 23.63 17.67 -6.61
N GLN A 140 23.13 18.90 -6.45
CA GLN A 140 23.31 19.66 -5.21
C GLN A 140 22.58 19.00 -4.05
N PHE A 141 21.35 18.51 -4.29
CA PHE A 141 20.61 17.72 -3.29
C PHE A 141 21.32 16.42 -2.93
N ARG A 142 21.87 15.74 -3.92
CA ARG A 142 22.68 14.53 -3.71
C ARG A 142 23.89 14.81 -2.83
N LEU A 143 24.64 15.88 -3.11
CA LEU A 143 25.81 16.27 -2.31
C LEU A 143 25.41 16.65 -0.89
N LEU A 144 24.33 17.42 -0.73
CA LEU A 144 23.81 17.80 0.57
C LEU A 144 23.38 16.59 1.39
N ALA A 145 22.61 15.68 0.77
CA ALA A 145 22.17 14.43 1.41
C ALA A 145 23.36 13.57 1.83
N ARG A 146 24.35 13.40 0.97
CA ARG A 146 25.57 12.65 1.29
C ARG A 146 26.33 13.24 2.50
N ARG A 147 26.49 14.57 2.53
CA ARG A 147 27.11 15.27 3.67
C ARG A 147 26.30 15.07 4.93
N ARG A 148 24.97 15.26 4.86
CA ARG A 148 24.06 15.15 6.01
C ARG A 148 24.03 13.73 6.61
N LEU A 149 24.14 12.72 5.76
CA LEU A 149 24.14 11.31 6.16
C LEU A 149 25.53 10.73 6.42
N GLY A 150 26.59 11.55 6.32
CA GLY A 150 27.96 11.11 6.54
C GLY A 150 28.47 10.05 5.57
N LEU A 151 27.99 10.05 4.33
CA LEU A 151 28.32 9.04 3.30
C LEU A 151 29.67 9.35 2.66
N ARG A 152 30.50 8.32 2.46
CA ARG A 152 31.79 8.43 1.78
C ARG A 152 31.59 8.61 0.26
N ALA A 153 32.54 9.25 -0.42
CA ALA A 153 32.41 9.57 -1.84
C ALA A 153 32.20 8.33 -2.73
N ASN A 154 32.87 7.23 -2.40
CA ASN A 154 32.82 5.96 -3.12
C ASN A 154 31.81 4.93 -2.55
N GLU A 155 30.95 5.33 -1.62
CA GLU A 155 29.98 4.45 -0.96
C GLU A 155 28.66 4.44 -1.74
N PHE A 156 28.20 3.26 -2.17
CA PHE A 156 26.86 3.10 -2.71
C PHE A 156 25.82 3.26 -1.62
N THR A 157 24.70 3.86 -1.97
CA THR A 157 23.62 4.07 -1.02
C THR A 157 22.37 3.36 -1.52
N PHE A 158 21.87 2.43 -0.71
CA PHE A 158 20.60 1.76 -0.93
C PHE A 158 19.55 2.32 0.03
N LEU A 159 18.32 2.40 -0.44
CA LEU A 159 17.19 2.87 0.36
C LEU A 159 16.01 1.90 0.19
N PHE A 160 15.49 1.40 1.29
CA PHE A 160 14.22 0.69 1.36
C PHE A 160 13.22 1.55 2.13
N VAL A 161 12.09 1.84 1.50
CA VAL A 161 10.97 2.54 2.14
C VAL A 161 9.75 1.64 2.13
N GLY A 162 9.25 1.26 3.30
CA GLY A 162 8.10 0.37 3.38
C GLY A 162 7.93 -0.28 4.75
N GLN A 163 6.90 -1.10 4.86
CA GLN A 163 6.67 -1.87 6.08
C GLN A 163 7.78 -2.89 6.31
N HIS A 164 8.26 -3.00 7.54
CA HIS A 164 9.25 -4.01 7.95
C HIS A 164 8.53 -5.33 8.26
N ILE A 165 8.13 -5.99 7.19
CA ILE A 165 7.40 -7.28 7.19
C ILE A 165 8.06 -8.26 6.22
N TRP A 166 7.95 -9.55 6.47
CA TRP A 166 8.62 -10.56 5.64
C TRP A 166 8.07 -10.63 4.22
N GLU A 167 6.83 -10.23 4.01
CA GLU A 167 6.17 -10.12 2.70
C GLU A 167 6.85 -9.13 1.74
N LYS A 168 7.68 -8.22 2.27
CA LYS A 168 8.51 -7.32 1.46
C LYS A 168 9.86 -7.94 1.06
N ASN A 169 10.02 -9.24 1.30
CA ASN A 169 11.21 -10.03 0.95
C ASN A 169 12.54 -9.45 1.47
N ILE A 170 12.48 -8.84 2.67
CA ILE A 170 13.64 -8.18 3.29
C ILE A 170 14.75 -9.19 3.58
N ALA A 171 14.40 -10.45 3.90
CA ALA A 171 15.40 -11.49 4.11
C ALA A 171 16.25 -11.74 2.85
N PHE A 172 15.63 -11.79 1.66
CA PHE A 172 16.35 -11.91 0.41
C PHE A 172 17.28 -10.71 0.18
N LEU A 173 16.79 -9.48 0.40
CA LEU A 173 17.58 -8.26 0.27
C LEU A 173 18.82 -8.29 1.18
N LEU A 174 18.65 -8.64 2.46
CA LEU A 174 19.76 -8.71 3.42
C LEU A 174 20.78 -9.79 3.04
N ASN A 175 20.32 -10.96 2.61
CA ASN A 175 21.23 -12.02 2.12
C ASN A 175 22.00 -11.55 0.87
N ALA A 176 21.34 -10.89 -0.09
CA ALA A 176 22.02 -10.33 -1.25
C ALA A 176 23.05 -9.26 -0.86
N LEU A 177 22.72 -8.35 0.05
CA LEU A 177 23.65 -7.34 0.57
C LEU A 177 24.86 -7.98 1.29
N SER A 178 24.70 -9.12 1.95
CA SER A 178 25.77 -9.81 2.63
C SER A 178 26.83 -10.41 1.68
N THR A 179 26.50 -10.57 0.40
CA THR A 179 27.47 -11.00 -0.61
C THR A 179 28.36 -9.88 -1.14
N LEU A 180 27.98 -8.61 -0.90
CA LEU A 180 28.70 -7.42 -1.36
C LEU A 180 29.83 -7.02 -0.40
N ARG A 181 30.73 -7.99 -0.06
CA ARG A 181 31.76 -7.78 0.98
C ARG A 181 32.76 -6.70 0.61
N ASP A 182 33.22 -6.69 -0.64
CA ASP A 182 34.28 -5.81 -1.15
C ASP A 182 33.75 -4.49 -1.72
N ILE A 183 32.43 -4.33 -1.77
CA ILE A 183 31.80 -3.11 -2.27
C ILE A 183 31.39 -2.24 -1.09
N PRO A 184 31.93 -1.00 -0.97
CA PRO A 184 31.50 -0.09 0.07
C PRO A 184 30.08 0.38 -0.16
N PHE A 185 29.17 0.08 0.78
CA PHE A 185 27.79 0.53 0.71
C PHE A 185 27.23 0.92 2.08
N ARG A 186 26.18 1.73 2.05
CA ARG A 186 25.29 2.04 3.15
C ARG A 186 23.85 1.72 2.74
N MET A 187 23.13 1.05 3.61
CA MET A 187 21.70 0.74 3.41
C MET A 187 20.87 1.43 4.47
N PHE A 188 19.77 2.07 4.06
CA PHE A 188 18.80 2.68 4.95
C PHE A 188 17.46 1.96 4.82
N PHE A 189 16.87 1.62 5.97
CA PHE A 189 15.50 1.12 6.05
C PHE A 189 14.63 2.20 6.72
N ILE A 190 13.58 2.64 6.01
CA ILE A 190 12.61 3.61 6.51
C ILE A 190 11.24 2.94 6.58
N GLY A 191 10.71 2.85 7.79
CA GLY A 191 9.41 2.25 8.06
C GLY A 191 9.35 1.54 9.39
N THR A 192 8.26 0.83 9.62
CA THR A 192 8.03 0.00 10.80
C THR A 192 7.28 -1.26 10.41
N GLY A 193 7.30 -2.30 11.25
CA GLY A 193 6.53 -3.52 11.01
C GLY A 193 6.76 -4.58 12.07
N TYR A 194 5.99 -5.67 11.98
CA TYR A 194 6.02 -6.74 12.98
C TYR A 194 7.36 -7.51 13.00
N ALA A 195 8.09 -7.51 11.90
CA ALA A 195 9.36 -8.25 11.76
C ALA A 195 10.61 -7.39 12.09
N GLU A 196 10.44 -6.17 12.61
CA GLU A 196 11.57 -5.25 12.83
C GLU A 196 12.63 -5.85 13.74
N LYS A 197 12.23 -6.54 14.81
CA LYS A 197 13.16 -7.17 15.76
C LYS A 197 13.98 -8.28 15.09
N GLU A 198 13.32 -9.16 14.37
CA GLU A 198 13.94 -10.28 13.66
C GLU A 198 14.84 -9.80 12.52
N ILE A 199 14.43 -8.73 11.82
CA ILE A 199 15.25 -8.09 10.79
C ILE A 199 16.55 -7.56 11.39
N LYS A 200 16.50 -6.87 12.53
CA LYS A 200 17.72 -6.40 13.23
C LYS A 200 18.63 -7.55 13.64
N GLN A 201 18.08 -8.64 14.16
CA GLN A 201 18.84 -9.85 14.48
C GLN A 201 19.50 -10.48 13.24
N LEU A 202 18.80 -10.49 12.11
CA LEU A 202 19.34 -10.99 10.85
C LEU A 202 20.47 -10.10 10.32
N VAL A 203 20.35 -8.78 10.45
CA VAL A 203 21.41 -7.80 10.12
C VAL A 203 22.69 -8.10 10.90
N GLU A 204 22.57 -8.32 12.21
CA GLU A 204 23.70 -8.68 13.08
C GLU A 204 24.32 -10.02 12.68
N LYS A 205 23.49 -11.05 12.49
CA LYS A 205 23.92 -12.40 12.07
C LYS A 205 24.68 -12.40 10.73
N LEU A 206 24.30 -11.52 9.81
CA LEU A 206 24.94 -11.38 8.50
C LEU A 206 26.17 -10.46 8.52
N GLY A 207 26.52 -9.88 9.67
CA GLY A 207 27.66 -8.97 9.81
C GLY A 207 27.44 -7.61 9.13
N LEU A 208 26.21 -7.18 8.97
CA LEU A 208 25.83 -5.95 8.25
C LEU A 208 25.60 -4.74 9.16
N ALA A 209 25.71 -4.88 10.48
CA ALA A 209 25.35 -3.84 11.45
C ALA A 209 26.09 -2.50 11.27
N SER A 210 27.30 -2.51 10.69
CA SER A 210 28.05 -1.28 10.39
C SER A 210 27.63 -0.59 9.08
N ARG A 211 26.80 -1.24 8.29
CA ARG A 211 26.38 -0.80 6.94
C ARG A 211 24.89 -0.47 6.83
N ILE A 212 24.09 -0.83 7.88
CA ILE A 212 22.63 -0.68 7.90
C ILE A 212 22.19 0.13 9.11
#